data_a6adde5cdfb91af081d315728f897347
#
_entry.id   a6adde5cdfb91af081d315728f897347
#
_cell.length_a   1.000
_cell.length_b   1.000
_cell.length_c   1.000
_cell.angle_alpha   90.00
_cell.angle_beta   90.00
_cell.angle_gamma   90.00
#
_symmetry.space_group_name_H-M   'P 1'
#
loop_
_entity.id
_entity.type
_entity.pdbx_description
1 polymer ?
#
loop_
_entity_poly.entity_id
_entity_poly.type
_entity_poly.pdbx_seq_one_letter_code
_entity_poly.pdbx_strand_id
1 'polypeptide(L)'
;MESPVFRHVVVRHIADCPTEEWTSPTRGSVRWWELFGGDATATNEMTVGIAEVPVGSTPPPRGHSHDATEIYVILSGEGGVVIEGNSTPVREGSAVWIPEGLEHYAHNTGTVPLRLLYMFARDKFSDVTYSFPGEDLGPGEN
;
A
#
# COMPACT_ATOMS: atom_id res chain seq x y z
N MET A 1 -18.73 -18.21 -18.65
CA MET A 1 -18.19 -19.02 -17.55
C MET A 1 -17.68 -18.16 -16.45
N GLU A 2 -18.18 -18.37 -15.27
CA GLU A 2 -17.68 -17.61 -14.13
C GLU A 2 -16.31 -18.07 -13.75
N SER A 3 -15.48 -17.14 -13.34
CA SER A 3 -14.21 -17.50 -12.77
C SER A 3 -14.45 -18.18 -11.43
N PRO A 4 -13.62 -19.15 -11.10
CA PRO A 4 -13.76 -19.82 -9.82
C PRO A 4 -13.50 -18.87 -8.68
N VAL A 5 -14.46 -18.76 -7.79
CA VAL A 5 -14.34 -17.99 -6.58
C VAL A 5 -14.50 -18.95 -5.42
N PHE A 6 -13.63 -18.86 -4.46
CA PHE A 6 -13.74 -19.72 -3.30
C PHE A 6 -15.00 -19.37 -2.53
N ARG A 7 -15.79 -20.39 -2.27
CA ARG A 7 -16.98 -20.25 -1.46
C ARG A 7 -16.78 -20.86 -0.08
N HIS A 8 -15.54 -20.95 0.34
CA HIS A 8 -15.20 -21.44 1.66
C HIS A 8 -14.20 -20.48 2.30
N VAL A 9 -14.05 -20.61 3.58
CA VAL A 9 -13.13 -19.74 4.34
C VAL A 9 -11.70 -20.03 3.90
N VAL A 10 -10.96 -18.97 3.66
CA VAL A 10 -9.52 -19.04 3.36
C VAL A 10 -8.80 -18.27 4.45
N VAL A 11 -7.84 -18.91 5.10
CA VAL A 11 -7.06 -18.30 6.16
C VAL A 11 -5.61 -18.19 5.69
N ARG A 12 -5.06 -17.00 5.78
CA ARG A 12 -3.66 -16.75 5.45
C ARG A 12 -2.98 -16.07 6.63
N HIS A 13 -1.71 -16.33 6.78
CA HIS A 13 -0.87 -15.64 7.77
C HIS A 13 0.22 -14.90 7.00
N ILE A 14 0.67 -13.78 7.55
CA ILE A 14 1.73 -12.97 6.92
C ILE A 14 2.98 -13.82 6.63
N ALA A 15 3.26 -14.82 7.48
CA ALA A 15 4.40 -15.71 7.30
C ALA A 15 4.27 -16.61 6.07
N ASP A 16 3.07 -16.74 5.53
CA ASP A 16 2.82 -17.53 4.31
C ASP A 16 3.05 -16.73 3.05
N CYS A 17 3.31 -15.44 3.18
CA CYS A 17 3.37 -14.52 2.04
C CYS A 17 4.82 -14.15 1.74
N PRO A 18 5.20 -14.06 0.46
CA PRO A 18 6.51 -13.54 0.13
C PRO A 18 6.59 -12.07 0.53
N THR A 19 7.76 -11.65 0.98
CA THR A 19 8.02 -10.24 1.26
C THR A 19 8.36 -9.54 -0.05
N GLU A 20 7.66 -8.46 -0.33
CA GLU A 20 7.95 -7.59 -1.46
C GLU A 20 8.38 -6.25 -0.92
N GLU A 21 9.23 -5.54 -1.64
CA GLU A 21 9.69 -4.26 -1.15
C GLU A 21 10.23 -3.39 -2.27
N TRP A 22 10.23 -2.10 -2.02
CA TRP A 22 11.08 -1.20 -2.78
C TRP A 22 11.76 -0.24 -1.82
N THR A 23 12.95 0.21 -2.24
CA THR A 23 13.69 1.25 -1.56
C THR A 23 14.35 2.07 -2.67
N SER A 24 13.96 3.31 -2.78
CA SER A 24 14.53 4.18 -3.80
C SER A 24 14.36 5.64 -3.39
N PRO A 25 15.18 6.54 -3.98
CA PRO A 25 15.04 7.96 -3.68
C PRO A 25 13.70 8.55 -4.10
N THR A 26 13.03 7.92 -5.08
CA THR A 26 11.77 8.46 -5.61
C THR A 26 10.53 7.82 -5.02
N ARG A 27 10.64 6.60 -4.49
CA ARG A 27 9.49 5.87 -3.94
C ARG A 27 9.52 5.75 -2.43
N GLY A 28 10.66 6.07 -1.80
CA GLY A 28 10.85 5.84 -0.38
C GLY A 28 11.13 4.38 -0.08
N SER A 29 10.89 3.97 1.14
CA SER A 29 11.14 2.61 1.60
C SER A 29 9.88 2.02 2.18
N VAL A 30 9.43 0.92 1.62
CA VAL A 30 8.27 0.18 2.12
C VAL A 30 8.42 -1.27 1.74
N ARG A 31 7.95 -2.16 2.61
CA ARG A 31 7.82 -3.57 2.28
C ARG A 31 6.40 -4.00 2.61
N TRP A 32 5.95 -5.05 1.93
CA TRP A 32 4.57 -5.49 2.10
C TRP A 32 4.41 -6.98 1.84
N TRP A 33 3.29 -7.48 2.31
CA TRP A 33 2.90 -8.87 2.16
C TRP A 33 1.45 -8.90 1.71
N GLU A 34 1.21 -9.38 0.50
CA GLU A 34 -0.15 -9.49 -0.02
C GLU A 34 -0.83 -10.70 0.60
N LEU A 35 -1.88 -10.45 1.36
CA LEU A 35 -2.64 -11.53 2.00
C LEU A 35 -3.66 -12.12 1.04
N PHE A 36 -4.45 -11.28 0.38
CA PHE A 36 -5.45 -11.71 -0.57
C PHE A 36 -5.41 -10.82 -1.80
N GLY A 37 -5.59 -11.45 -2.94
CA GLY A 37 -5.62 -10.77 -4.22
C GLY A 37 -5.53 -11.80 -5.33
N GLY A 38 -6.07 -11.49 -6.49
CA GLY A 38 -6.11 -12.43 -7.61
C GLY A 38 -4.74 -12.85 -8.14
N ASP A 39 -3.68 -12.09 -7.80
CA ASP A 39 -2.32 -12.47 -8.18
C ASP A 39 -1.73 -13.54 -7.26
N ALA A 40 -2.18 -13.60 -6.03
CA ALA A 40 -1.60 -14.46 -5.00
C ALA A 40 -2.54 -15.57 -4.55
N THR A 41 -3.84 -15.36 -4.64
CA THR A 41 -4.85 -16.29 -4.14
C THR A 41 -5.98 -16.42 -5.15
N ALA A 42 -6.81 -17.44 -4.99
CA ALA A 42 -7.99 -17.63 -5.86
C ALA A 42 -9.20 -16.86 -5.30
N THR A 43 -8.97 -15.62 -4.89
CA THR A 43 -10.00 -14.73 -4.40
C THR A 43 -10.22 -13.61 -5.42
N ASN A 44 -11.31 -12.86 -5.27
CA ASN A 44 -11.60 -11.75 -6.15
C ASN A 44 -12.22 -10.60 -5.36
N GLU A 45 -12.50 -9.50 -6.06
CA GLU A 45 -13.16 -8.30 -5.56
C GLU A 45 -12.25 -7.33 -4.82
N MET A 46 -11.27 -7.83 -4.07
CA MET A 46 -10.39 -6.91 -3.32
C MET A 46 -8.99 -7.49 -3.17
N THR A 47 -8.04 -6.58 -3.02
CA THR A 47 -6.66 -6.90 -2.71
C THR A 47 -6.39 -6.35 -1.31
N VAL A 48 -5.87 -7.19 -0.43
CA VAL A 48 -5.63 -6.84 0.98
C VAL A 48 -4.25 -7.34 1.37
N GLY A 49 -3.51 -6.50 2.07
CA GLY A 49 -2.22 -6.90 2.58
C GLY A 49 -1.78 -6.04 3.75
N ILE A 50 -0.57 -6.30 4.19
CA ILE A 50 0.07 -5.54 5.27
C ILE A 50 1.31 -4.88 4.68
N ALA A 51 1.49 -3.60 4.97
CA ALA A 51 2.67 -2.84 4.58
C ALA A 51 3.38 -2.33 5.83
N GLU A 52 4.68 -2.12 5.69
CA GLU A 52 5.50 -1.68 6.80
C GLU A 52 6.49 -0.63 6.31
N VAL A 53 6.50 0.53 6.98
CA VAL A 53 7.45 1.60 6.70
C VAL A 53 8.50 1.58 7.80
N PRO A 54 9.78 1.39 7.47
CA PRO A 54 10.84 1.28 8.49
C PRO A 54 11.03 2.56 9.28
N VAL A 55 11.55 2.41 10.49
CA VAL A 55 11.98 3.54 11.31
C VAL A 55 13.10 4.28 10.59
N GLY A 56 13.02 5.62 10.62
CA GLY A 56 14.10 6.43 10.09
C GLY A 56 14.23 6.45 8.58
N SER A 57 13.28 5.85 7.86
CA SER A 57 13.33 5.89 6.41
C SER A 57 13.08 7.30 5.92
N THR A 58 13.76 7.65 4.82
CA THR A 58 13.58 8.95 4.20
C THR A 58 12.29 8.91 3.38
N PRO A 59 11.37 9.85 3.61
CA PRO A 59 10.14 9.89 2.82
C PRO A 59 10.47 10.24 1.36
N PRO A 60 9.65 9.78 0.41
CA PRO A 60 9.86 10.15 -0.99
C PRO A 60 9.60 11.65 -1.17
N PRO A 61 10.24 12.30 -2.15
CA PRO A 61 9.97 13.71 -2.44
C PRO A 61 8.54 13.93 -2.94
N ARG A 62 7.97 12.94 -3.60
CA ARG A 62 6.58 12.94 -4.09
C ARG A 62 5.98 11.59 -3.77
N GLY A 63 4.69 11.57 -3.50
CA GLY A 63 3.98 10.33 -3.33
C GLY A 63 3.70 9.62 -4.64
N HIS A 64 2.80 8.68 -4.59
CA HIS A 64 2.31 7.97 -5.77
C HIS A 64 0.78 8.09 -5.80
N SER A 65 0.21 7.84 -6.97
CA SER A 65 -1.23 7.77 -7.12
C SER A 65 -1.59 6.51 -7.90
N HIS A 66 -2.83 6.10 -7.81
CA HIS A 66 -3.31 4.96 -8.58
C HIS A 66 -4.82 5.10 -8.81
N ASP A 67 -5.31 4.31 -9.74
CA ASP A 67 -6.70 4.36 -10.19
C ASP A 67 -7.64 3.49 -9.35
N ALA A 68 -7.29 3.26 -8.10
CA ALA A 68 -8.11 2.52 -7.16
C ALA A 68 -8.19 3.29 -5.85
N THR A 69 -9.37 3.33 -5.28
CA THR A 69 -9.54 3.84 -3.92
C THR A 69 -8.88 2.87 -2.96
N GLU A 70 -8.21 3.40 -1.96
CA GLU A 70 -7.48 2.59 -0.99
C GLU A 70 -7.87 2.95 0.43
N ILE A 71 -7.84 1.96 1.30
CA ILE A 71 -8.02 2.16 2.74
C ILE A 71 -6.74 1.72 3.43
N TYR A 72 -6.27 2.52 4.39
CA TYR A 72 -5.26 2.11 5.34
C TYR A 72 -5.89 1.96 6.71
N VAL A 73 -5.47 0.95 7.45
CA VAL A 73 -5.77 0.84 8.88
C VAL A 73 -4.43 0.66 9.58
N ILE A 74 -4.10 1.55 10.49
CA ILE A 74 -2.81 1.50 11.19
C ILE A 74 -2.89 0.44 12.27
N LEU A 75 -2.02 -0.56 12.16
CA LEU A 75 -1.98 -1.70 13.07
C LEU A 75 -1.03 -1.45 14.24
N SER A 76 0.08 -0.76 14.00
CA SER A 76 1.04 -0.42 15.05
C SER A 76 1.95 0.70 14.60
N GLY A 77 2.55 1.39 15.55
CA GLY A 77 3.39 2.52 15.27
C GLY A 77 2.61 3.81 15.10
N GLU A 78 3.32 4.86 14.72
CA GLU A 78 2.72 6.17 14.46
C GLU A 78 3.47 6.86 13.33
N GLY A 79 2.78 7.75 12.65
CA GLY A 79 3.38 8.45 11.52
C GLY A 79 2.45 9.47 10.94
N GLY A 80 2.64 9.77 9.68
CA GLY A 80 1.77 10.64 8.92
C GLY A 80 1.37 9.98 7.61
N VAL A 81 0.17 10.28 7.15
CA VAL A 81 -0.22 9.97 5.79
C VAL A 81 -0.29 11.30 5.06
N VAL A 82 0.50 11.40 4.00
CA VAL A 82 0.62 12.63 3.22
C VAL A 82 -0.23 12.47 1.97
N ILE A 83 -1.25 13.32 1.85
CA ILE A 83 -2.17 13.27 0.70
C ILE A 83 -2.12 14.64 0.03
N GLU A 84 -1.76 14.66 -1.24
CA GLU A 84 -1.63 15.90 -2.02
C GLU A 84 -0.77 16.92 -1.28
N GLY A 85 0.32 16.46 -0.69
CA GLY A 85 1.26 17.30 0.01
C GLY A 85 0.89 17.67 1.45
N ASN A 86 -0.28 17.26 1.92
CA ASN A 86 -0.75 17.61 3.27
C ASN A 86 -0.65 16.38 4.18
N SER A 87 0.11 16.52 5.26
CA SER A 87 0.31 15.42 6.20
C SER A 87 -0.76 15.42 7.29
N THR A 88 -1.30 14.24 7.54
CA THR A 88 -2.23 14.01 8.64
C THR A 88 -1.61 12.98 9.57
N PRO A 89 -1.50 13.26 10.88
CA PRO A 89 -0.93 12.30 11.81
C PRO A 89 -1.85 11.08 11.97
N VAL A 90 -1.23 9.91 12.06
CA VAL A 90 -1.94 8.65 12.27
C VAL A 90 -1.21 7.83 13.33
N ARG A 91 -1.94 6.95 13.97
CA ARG A 91 -1.41 6.05 15.00
C ARG A 91 -2.22 4.77 15.02
N GLU A 92 -1.82 3.84 15.84
CA GLU A 92 -2.54 2.56 15.98
C GLU A 92 -4.04 2.83 16.13
N GLY A 93 -4.84 2.17 15.29
CA GLY A 93 -6.29 2.33 15.28
C GLY A 93 -6.82 3.38 14.31
N SER A 94 -5.93 4.20 13.73
CA SER A 94 -6.36 5.17 12.71
C SER A 94 -6.74 4.45 11.42
N ALA A 95 -7.77 4.95 10.75
CA ALA A 95 -8.15 4.48 9.42
C ALA A 95 -8.14 5.67 8.46
N VAL A 96 -7.68 5.45 7.24
CA VAL A 96 -7.54 6.50 6.23
C VAL A 96 -8.23 6.05 4.96
N TRP A 97 -9.09 6.91 4.44
CA TRP A 97 -9.76 6.69 3.16
C TRP A 97 -9.03 7.53 2.11
N ILE A 98 -8.48 6.87 1.11
CA ILE A 98 -7.69 7.53 0.06
C ILE A 98 -8.43 7.37 -1.28
N PRO A 99 -9.08 8.43 -1.76
CA PRO A 99 -9.75 8.36 -3.07
C PRO A 99 -8.76 8.07 -4.20
N GLU A 100 -9.26 7.42 -5.23
CA GLU A 100 -8.44 7.16 -6.41
C GLU A 100 -7.87 8.46 -6.98
N GLY A 101 -6.68 8.39 -7.52
CA GLY A 101 -6.04 9.50 -8.21
C GLY A 101 -5.31 10.49 -7.31
N LEU A 102 -5.51 10.45 -5.99
CA LEU A 102 -4.80 11.37 -5.11
C LEU A 102 -3.40 10.88 -4.81
N GLU A 103 -2.44 11.78 -4.92
CA GLU A 103 -1.05 11.47 -4.60
C GLU A 103 -0.90 11.28 -3.10
N HIS A 104 -0.28 10.17 -2.68
CA HIS A 104 -0.15 9.87 -1.26
C HIS A 104 1.06 9.00 -0.95
N TYR A 105 1.47 9.03 0.31
CA TYR A 105 2.40 8.07 0.88
C TYR A 105 2.26 8.09 2.40
N ALA A 106 2.75 7.02 3.04
CA ALA A 106 2.82 6.96 4.49
C ALA A 106 4.26 7.22 4.92
N HIS A 107 4.42 7.89 6.06
CA HIS A 107 5.71 8.28 6.60
C HIS A 107 5.79 7.89 8.06
N ASN A 108 6.86 7.21 8.45
CA ASN A 108 7.06 6.80 9.83
C ASN A 108 7.73 7.91 10.61
N THR A 109 7.05 8.41 11.64
CA THR A 109 7.59 9.46 12.51
C THR A 109 7.89 8.92 13.91
N GLY A 110 7.72 7.63 14.13
CA GLY A 110 7.87 7.02 15.43
C GLY A 110 9.21 6.31 15.61
N THR A 111 9.25 5.48 16.64
CA THR A 111 10.45 4.74 17.03
C THR A 111 10.34 3.24 16.79
N VAL A 112 9.23 2.80 16.20
CA VAL A 112 9.00 1.42 15.81
C VAL A 112 8.48 1.42 14.38
N PRO A 113 8.51 0.29 13.65
CA PRO A 113 7.97 0.26 12.30
C PRO A 113 6.50 0.70 12.27
N LEU A 114 6.15 1.48 11.26
CA LEU A 114 4.76 1.84 11.03
C LEU A 114 4.14 0.74 10.19
N ARG A 115 3.23 0.00 10.77
CA ARG A 115 2.61 -1.15 10.13
C ARG A 115 1.13 -0.85 9.89
N LEU A 116 0.70 -1.10 8.66
CA LEU A 116 -0.67 -0.81 8.27
C LEU A 116 -1.24 -1.95 7.42
N LEU A 117 -2.55 -2.09 7.48
CA LEU A 117 -3.28 -2.90 6.53
C LEU A 117 -3.68 -1.99 5.38
N TYR A 118 -3.49 -2.45 4.14
CA TYR A 118 -3.98 -1.75 2.97
C TYR A 118 -5.03 -2.59 2.27
N MET A 119 -5.96 -1.91 1.61
CA MET A 119 -7.02 -2.58 0.89
C MET A 119 -7.42 -1.76 -0.33
N PHE A 120 -7.52 -2.43 -1.48
CA PHE A 120 -8.03 -1.85 -2.71
C PHE A 120 -9.27 -2.61 -3.14
N ALA A 121 -10.24 -1.91 -3.70
CA ALA A 121 -11.41 -2.53 -4.31
C ALA A 121 -11.10 -2.97 -5.75
N ARG A 122 -10.11 -3.85 -5.90
CA ARG A 122 -9.70 -4.44 -7.17
C ARG A 122 -9.38 -5.91 -6.93
N ASP A 123 -9.63 -6.74 -7.94
CA ASP A 123 -9.40 -8.19 -7.83
C ASP A 123 -7.95 -8.53 -7.58
N LYS A 124 -7.04 -7.76 -8.13
CA LYS A 124 -5.62 -8.04 -8.00
C LYS A 124 -4.81 -6.77 -8.18
N PHE A 125 -3.63 -6.80 -7.60
CA PHE A 125 -2.70 -5.68 -7.60
C PHE A 125 -2.32 -5.27 -9.02
N SER A 126 -2.15 -6.24 -9.91
CA SER A 126 -1.76 -5.97 -11.29
C SER A 126 -2.83 -5.25 -12.11
N ASP A 127 -4.06 -5.17 -11.60
CA ASP A 127 -5.12 -4.39 -12.25
C ASP A 127 -5.07 -2.91 -11.87
N VAL A 128 -4.17 -2.53 -10.97
CA VAL A 128 -4.06 -1.16 -10.48
C VAL A 128 -2.97 -0.43 -11.26
N THR A 129 -3.31 0.71 -11.83
CA THR A 129 -2.34 1.53 -12.56
C THR A 129 -1.76 2.58 -11.63
N TYR A 130 -0.45 2.50 -11.42
CA TYR A 130 0.29 3.42 -10.56
C TYR A 130 0.93 4.55 -11.34
N SER A 131 1.04 5.70 -10.71
CA SER A 131 1.81 6.83 -11.20
C SER A 131 2.75 7.28 -10.10
N PHE A 132 4.01 7.51 -10.45
CA PHE A 132 5.04 7.98 -9.53
C PHE A 132 5.57 9.31 -10.04
N PRO A 133 4.95 10.44 -9.67
CA PRO A 133 5.37 11.75 -10.19
C PRO A 133 6.84 12.06 -9.99
N GLY A 134 7.45 11.56 -8.91
CA GLY A 134 8.87 11.75 -8.68
C GLY A 134 9.77 11.07 -9.68
N GLU A 135 9.24 10.14 -10.47
CA GLU A 135 9.99 9.40 -11.49
C GLU A 135 9.74 9.92 -12.89
N ASP A 136 8.77 10.82 -13.08
CA ASP A 136 8.43 11.36 -14.39
C ASP A 136 9.29 12.59 -14.67
N LEU A 137 10.61 12.44 -14.55
CA LEU A 137 11.51 13.57 -14.61
C LEU A 137 12.33 13.65 -15.88
N GLY A 138 12.29 12.63 -16.68
CA GLY A 138 13.11 12.61 -17.88
C GLY A 138 12.47 11.83 -19.00
N PRO A 139 12.86 12.13 -20.24
CA PRO A 139 12.37 11.38 -21.39
C PRO A 139 12.78 9.94 -21.29
N GLY A 140 11.86 9.03 -21.59
CA GLY A 140 12.16 7.62 -21.58
C GLY A 140 12.06 6.95 -20.22
N GLU A 141 11.63 7.68 -19.21
CA GLU A 141 11.37 7.10 -17.90
C GLU A 141 10.04 6.36 -17.92
N ASN A 142 10.03 5.13 -17.48
CA ASN A 142 8.81 4.33 -17.49
C ASN A 142 8.70 3.44 -16.26
#